data_599ccef2dc2bdcac11262a6e4d6d380e
#
_entry.id   599ccef2dc2bdcac11262a6e4d6d380e
#
_cell.length_a   1.000
_cell.length_b   1.000
_cell.length_c   1.000
_cell.angle_alpha   90.00
_cell.angle_beta   90.00
_cell.angle_gamma   90.00
#
_symmetry.space_group_name_H-M   'P 1'
#
loop_
_entity.id
_entity.type
_entity.pdbx_description
1 polymer ?
#
loop_
_entity_poly.entity_id
_entity_poly.type
_entity_poly.pdbx_seq_one_letter_code
_entity_poly.pdbx_strand_id
1 'polypeptide(L)'
;TKSGKNLVGTFYQPKLVFIDPNVLKTLSKREILSGYAEIIKHSIINDSKFFDWLHKNSKKILSLNSRVLSEAIYRSITIKRKYVLRDEKENLNNNSSRAILNFGHTFGHALETYYKYNRKLTHGEAISIGMIIAAILSYKLKYLPLDHLNKIKNHFKLNNLYMSDGNM
;
A
#
# COMPACT_ATOMS: atom_id res chain seq x y z
N THR A 1 4.54 -20.04 1.48
CA THR A 1 4.80 -21.42 1.01
C THR A 1 4.18 -21.63 -0.37
N LYS A 2 4.52 -22.72 -1.07
CA LYS A 2 3.88 -23.08 -2.35
C LYS A 2 2.35 -23.29 -2.22
N SER A 3 1.88 -23.55 -1.00
CA SER A 3 0.48 -23.85 -0.67
C SER A 3 -0.34 -22.61 -0.28
N GLY A 4 0.28 -21.44 -0.14
CA GLY A 4 -0.41 -20.19 0.21
C GLY A 4 0.38 -19.27 1.16
N LYS A 5 -0.22 -18.13 1.48
CA LYS A 5 0.30 -17.15 2.45
C LYS A 5 -0.18 -17.49 3.88
N ASN A 6 0.58 -17.04 4.88
CA ASN A 6 0.22 -17.08 6.32
C ASN A 6 -0.09 -18.46 6.89
N LEU A 7 0.47 -19.52 6.31
CA LEU A 7 0.24 -20.91 6.75
C LEU A 7 1.21 -21.37 7.82
N VAL A 8 2.30 -20.65 8.08
CA VAL A 8 3.34 -21.00 9.05
C VAL A 8 3.65 -19.78 9.90
N GLY A 9 3.70 -19.99 11.22
CA GLY A 9 4.04 -18.97 12.21
C GLY A 9 2.98 -18.80 13.28
N THR A 10 3.20 -17.83 14.17
CA THR A 10 2.27 -17.47 15.26
C THR A 10 1.95 -15.99 15.19
N PHE A 11 0.75 -15.62 15.67
CA PHE A 11 0.36 -14.21 15.84
C PHE A 11 1.00 -13.71 17.14
N TYR A 12 2.15 -13.04 17.00
CA TYR A 12 2.86 -12.41 18.11
C TYR A 12 3.35 -11.03 17.72
N GLN A 13 3.02 -10.02 18.52
CA GLN A 13 3.42 -8.63 18.22
C GLN A 13 4.89 -8.42 18.64
N PRO A 14 5.71 -7.81 17.78
CA PRO A 14 7.11 -7.51 18.12
C PRO A 14 7.17 -6.44 19.22
N LYS A 15 8.09 -6.61 20.18
CA LYS A 15 8.36 -5.59 21.20
C LYS A 15 9.12 -4.40 20.63
N LEU A 16 9.91 -4.60 19.57
CA LEU A 16 10.69 -3.58 18.88
C LEU A 16 10.69 -3.85 17.39
N VAL A 17 10.54 -2.80 16.58
CA VAL A 17 10.73 -2.84 15.13
C VAL A 17 11.86 -1.88 14.79
N PHE A 18 12.99 -2.42 14.35
CA PHE A 18 14.14 -1.65 13.87
C PHE A 18 14.05 -1.48 12.35
N ILE A 19 14.26 -0.25 11.86
CA ILE A 19 14.15 0.08 10.44
C ILE A 19 15.36 0.89 10.02
N ASP A 20 16.16 0.33 9.10
CA ASP A 20 17.26 1.03 8.43
C ASP A 20 16.90 1.29 6.95
N PRO A 21 16.57 2.53 6.57
CA PRO A 21 16.28 2.85 5.17
C PRO A 21 17.47 2.65 4.21
N ASN A 22 18.70 2.53 4.72
CA ASN A 22 19.87 2.35 3.85
C ASN A 22 19.87 1.00 3.13
N VAL A 23 19.25 -0.02 3.70
CA VAL A 23 19.15 -1.35 3.06
C VAL A 23 18.33 -1.29 1.75
N LEU A 24 17.46 -0.28 1.58
CA LEU A 24 16.66 -0.11 0.37
C LEU A 24 17.51 0.20 -0.88
N LYS A 25 18.76 0.65 -0.69
CA LYS A 25 19.69 0.91 -1.81
C LYS A 25 20.04 -0.34 -2.62
N THR A 26 19.84 -1.53 -2.05
CA THR A 26 20.09 -2.82 -2.71
C THR A 26 18.90 -3.32 -3.53
N LEU A 27 17.73 -2.70 -3.37
CA LEU A 27 16.51 -3.11 -4.06
C LEU A 27 16.47 -2.60 -5.51
N SER A 28 15.83 -3.37 -6.37
CA SER A 28 15.48 -2.92 -7.72
C SER A 28 14.43 -1.79 -7.68
N LYS A 29 14.38 -0.99 -8.73
CA LYS A 29 13.34 0.06 -8.88
C LYS A 29 11.92 -0.50 -8.76
N ARG A 30 11.69 -1.72 -9.26
CA ARG A 30 10.40 -2.41 -9.18
C ARG A 30 10.00 -2.72 -7.74
N GLU A 31 10.95 -3.18 -6.93
CA GLU A 31 10.72 -3.46 -5.50
C GLU A 31 10.48 -2.18 -4.69
N ILE A 32 11.21 -1.10 -5.00
CA ILE A 32 10.98 0.22 -4.40
C ILE A 32 9.58 0.74 -4.72
N LEU A 33 9.11 0.63 -5.96
CA LEU A 33 7.74 0.98 -6.35
C LEU A 33 6.72 0.10 -5.62
N SER A 34 6.99 -1.18 -5.48
CA SER A 34 6.15 -2.13 -4.73
C SER A 34 6.00 -1.70 -3.26
N GLY A 35 7.10 -1.31 -2.60
CA GLY A 35 7.06 -0.76 -1.25
C GLY A 35 6.35 0.60 -1.16
N TYR A 36 6.55 1.45 -2.16
CA TYR A 36 5.90 2.76 -2.23
C TYR A 36 4.37 2.66 -2.34
N ALA A 37 3.85 1.63 -3.01
CA ALA A 37 2.41 1.37 -3.08
C ALA A 37 1.79 1.21 -1.69
N GLU A 38 2.47 0.56 -0.75
CA GLU A 38 2.02 0.42 0.64
C GLU A 38 2.01 1.77 1.38
N ILE A 39 2.99 2.63 1.15
CA ILE A 39 3.02 3.98 1.73
C ILE A 39 1.83 4.79 1.22
N ILE A 40 1.55 4.74 -0.08
CA ILE A 40 0.39 5.40 -0.69
C ILE A 40 -0.91 4.85 -0.12
N LYS A 41 -1.04 3.53 0.04
CA LYS A 41 -2.22 2.93 0.67
C LYS A 41 -2.52 3.55 2.03
N HIS A 42 -1.51 3.67 2.90
CA HIS A 42 -1.69 4.25 4.22
C HIS A 42 -2.15 5.72 4.16
N SER A 43 -1.69 6.50 3.18
CA SER A 43 -2.13 7.87 3.01
C SER A 43 -3.59 7.96 2.51
N ILE A 44 -3.99 7.11 1.57
CA ILE A 44 -5.36 7.09 1.01
C ILE A 44 -6.38 6.77 2.11
N ILE A 45 -6.10 5.80 2.98
CA ILE A 45 -7.06 5.35 3.98
C ILE A 45 -7.17 6.27 5.21
N ASN A 46 -6.18 7.12 5.48
CA ASN A 46 -6.16 7.84 6.76
C ASN A 46 -5.79 9.32 6.69
N ASP A 47 -5.04 9.79 5.69
CA ASP A 47 -4.43 11.13 5.76
C ASP A 47 -4.26 11.77 4.37
N SER A 48 -5.24 12.58 3.98
CA SER A 48 -5.20 13.31 2.69
C SER A 48 -4.04 14.31 2.61
N LYS A 49 -3.63 14.93 3.75
CA LYS A 49 -2.47 15.83 3.78
C LYS A 49 -1.18 15.05 3.55
N PHE A 50 -1.10 13.83 4.05
CA PHE A 50 0.03 12.93 3.77
C PHE A 50 0.04 12.52 2.29
N PHE A 51 -1.11 12.22 1.71
CA PHE A 51 -1.22 11.94 0.28
C PHE A 51 -0.70 13.13 -0.56
N ASP A 52 -1.09 14.35 -0.25
CA ASP A 52 -0.63 15.56 -0.93
C ASP A 52 0.88 15.78 -0.79
N TRP A 53 1.40 15.50 0.39
CA TRP A 53 2.84 15.58 0.64
C TRP A 53 3.60 14.50 -0.17
N LEU A 54 3.09 13.27 -0.23
CA LEU A 54 3.65 12.20 -1.07
C LEU A 54 3.62 12.58 -2.55
N HIS A 55 2.51 13.18 -3.02
CA HIS A 55 2.39 13.63 -4.41
C HIS A 55 3.49 14.62 -4.78
N LYS A 56 3.77 15.59 -3.91
CA LYS A 56 4.82 16.61 -4.13
C LYS A 56 6.25 16.05 -4.01
N ASN A 57 6.44 15.00 -3.25
CA ASN A 57 7.77 14.47 -2.91
C ASN A 57 8.09 13.10 -3.54
N SER A 58 7.20 12.55 -4.37
CA SER A 58 7.31 11.20 -4.91
C SER A 58 8.66 10.94 -5.61
N LYS A 59 9.11 11.86 -6.46
CA LYS A 59 10.41 11.73 -7.15
C LYS A 59 11.59 11.60 -6.17
N LYS A 60 11.59 12.38 -5.07
CA LYS A 60 12.63 12.31 -4.04
C LYS A 60 12.56 11.00 -3.25
N ILE A 61 11.36 10.50 -2.95
CA ILE A 61 11.16 9.23 -2.27
C ILE A 61 11.68 8.09 -3.15
N LEU A 62 11.26 8.04 -4.41
CA LEU A 62 11.62 6.98 -5.36
C LEU A 62 13.10 7.03 -5.77
N SER A 63 13.78 8.18 -5.65
CA SER A 63 15.23 8.30 -5.78
C SER A 63 16.00 8.02 -4.48
N LEU A 64 15.30 7.53 -3.43
CA LEU A 64 15.89 7.20 -2.13
C LEU A 64 16.57 8.38 -1.44
N ASN A 65 16.06 9.61 -1.60
CA ASN A 65 16.54 10.74 -0.80
C ASN A 65 16.33 10.45 0.68
N SER A 66 17.39 10.29 1.44
CA SER A 66 17.38 9.74 2.80
C SER A 66 16.39 10.47 3.72
N ARG A 67 16.41 11.81 3.76
CA ARG A 67 15.54 12.60 4.64
C ARG A 67 14.06 12.43 4.28
N VAL A 68 13.72 12.56 2.99
CA VAL A 68 12.32 12.52 2.53
C VAL A 68 11.77 11.10 2.62
N LEU A 69 12.59 10.11 2.32
CA LEU A 69 12.23 8.69 2.44
C LEU A 69 11.97 8.30 3.90
N SER A 70 12.85 8.69 4.83
CA SER A 70 12.66 8.41 6.26
C SER A 70 11.38 9.05 6.80
N GLU A 71 11.04 10.26 6.39
CA GLU A 71 9.78 10.91 6.75
C GLU A 71 8.57 10.14 6.18
N ALA A 72 8.63 9.70 4.93
CA ALA A 72 7.56 8.91 4.31
C ALA A 72 7.33 7.58 5.06
N ILE A 73 8.41 6.87 5.38
CA ILE A 73 8.37 5.62 6.14
C ILE A 73 7.80 5.85 7.54
N TYR A 74 8.29 6.86 8.25
CA TYR A 74 7.84 7.19 9.61
C TYR A 74 6.34 7.45 9.65
N ARG A 75 5.82 8.31 8.75
CA ARG A 75 4.40 8.64 8.69
C ARG A 75 3.55 7.41 8.33
N SER A 76 4.00 6.62 7.39
CA SER A 76 3.34 5.37 6.99
C SER A 76 3.23 4.37 8.15
N ILE A 77 4.32 4.16 8.89
CA ILE A 77 4.34 3.27 10.06
C ILE A 77 3.46 3.81 11.19
N THR A 78 3.46 5.11 11.41
CA THR A 78 2.60 5.75 12.43
C THR A 78 1.12 5.47 12.14
N ILE A 79 0.71 5.56 10.87
CA ILE A 79 -0.65 5.21 10.47
C ILE A 79 -0.93 3.72 10.72
N LYS A 80 -0.06 2.83 10.25
CA LYS A 80 -0.21 1.38 10.46
C LYS A 80 -0.29 1.04 11.94
N ARG A 81 0.61 1.58 12.76
CA ARG A 81 0.64 1.38 14.22
C ARG A 81 -0.68 1.79 14.89
N LYS A 82 -1.28 2.91 14.48
CA LYS A 82 -2.55 3.39 14.99
C LYS A 82 -3.66 2.34 14.88
N TYR A 83 -3.78 1.68 13.72
CA TYR A 83 -4.80 0.65 13.50
C TYR A 83 -4.45 -0.67 14.19
N VAL A 84 -3.19 -1.09 14.14
CA VAL A 84 -2.75 -2.33 14.81
C VAL A 84 -2.95 -2.26 16.32
N LEU A 85 -2.63 -1.15 16.98
CA LEU A 85 -2.82 -1.00 18.42
C LEU A 85 -4.28 -0.95 18.84
N ARG A 86 -5.18 -0.48 17.96
CA ARG A 86 -6.61 -0.41 18.25
C ARG A 86 -7.33 -1.74 18.06
N ASP A 87 -6.83 -2.55 17.14
CA ASP A 87 -7.46 -3.80 16.73
C ASP A 87 -6.41 -4.86 16.44
N GLU A 88 -5.68 -5.26 17.49
CA GLU A 88 -4.58 -6.22 17.38
C GLU A 88 -5.04 -7.57 16.80
N LYS A 89 -6.22 -8.03 17.20
CA LYS A 89 -6.81 -9.32 16.82
C LYS A 89 -7.72 -9.25 15.59
N GLU A 90 -7.87 -8.06 14.97
CA GLU A 90 -8.72 -7.86 13.79
C GLU A 90 -10.20 -8.27 14.04
N ASN A 91 -10.73 -7.92 15.22
CA ASN A 91 -12.10 -8.28 15.65
C ASN A 91 -13.10 -7.12 15.52
N LEU A 92 -12.65 -5.89 15.22
CA LEU A 92 -13.53 -4.73 15.11
C LEU A 92 -14.17 -4.65 13.71
N ASN A 93 -15.47 -4.31 13.67
CA ASN A 93 -16.24 -4.11 12.43
C ASN A 93 -16.66 -2.63 12.25
N ASN A 94 -15.78 -1.69 12.56
CA ASN A 94 -16.03 -0.26 12.43
C ASN A 94 -14.84 0.48 11.79
N ASN A 95 -14.92 1.80 11.68
CA ASN A 95 -13.86 2.64 11.08
C ASN A 95 -12.51 2.61 11.84
N SER A 96 -12.43 1.92 12.98
CA SER A 96 -11.19 1.70 13.72
C SER A 96 -10.61 0.31 13.49
N SER A 97 -11.30 -0.54 12.71
CA SER A 97 -10.84 -1.89 12.38
C SER A 97 -9.51 -1.88 11.64
N ARG A 98 -8.65 -2.82 12.01
CA ARG A 98 -7.42 -3.11 11.29
C ARG A 98 -7.67 -3.55 9.85
N ALA A 99 -8.86 -4.07 9.54
CA ALA A 99 -9.27 -4.47 8.20
C ALA A 99 -9.16 -3.33 7.17
N ILE A 100 -9.21 -2.05 7.60
CA ILE A 100 -9.01 -0.90 6.71
C ILE A 100 -7.62 -0.90 6.05
N LEU A 101 -6.61 -1.51 6.68
CA LEU A 101 -5.28 -1.68 6.11
C LEU A 101 -5.27 -2.61 4.88
N ASN A 102 -6.37 -3.34 4.65
CA ASN A 102 -6.55 -4.21 3.49
C ASN A 102 -7.17 -3.48 2.29
N PHE A 103 -7.20 -2.14 2.27
CA PHE A 103 -7.63 -1.38 1.09
C PHE A 103 -6.85 -1.82 -0.15
N GLY A 104 -7.57 -2.22 -1.20
CA GLY A 104 -6.99 -2.78 -2.42
C GLY A 104 -6.60 -4.27 -2.34
N HIS A 105 -6.47 -4.86 -1.14
CA HIS A 105 -5.99 -6.23 -0.97
C HIS A 105 -6.98 -7.29 -1.47
N THR A 106 -8.28 -7.08 -1.39
CA THR A 106 -9.28 -8.02 -1.93
C THR A 106 -9.02 -8.31 -3.41
N PHE A 107 -8.86 -7.27 -4.21
CA PHE A 107 -8.56 -7.42 -5.63
C PHE A 107 -7.10 -7.82 -5.87
N GLY A 108 -6.17 -7.25 -5.10
CA GLY A 108 -4.75 -7.56 -5.21
C GLY A 108 -4.44 -9.03 -4.92
N HIS A 109 -5.00 -9.61 -3.87
CA HIS A 109 -4.83 -11.02 -3.54
C HIS A 109 -5.47 -11.95 -4.59
N ALA A 110 -6.61 -11.55 -5.18
CA ALA A 110 -7.20 -12.29 -6.29
C ALA A 110 -6.24 -12.34 -7.50
N LEU A 111 -5.61 -11.22 -7.83
CA LEU A 111 -4.58 -11.16 -8.88
C LEU A 111 -3.35 -12.00 -8.52
N GLU A 112 -2.83 -11.91 -7.30
CA GLU A 112 -1.70 -12.75 -6.87
C GLU A 112 -2.02 -14.24 -6.97
N THR A 113 -3.25 -14.63 -6.62
CA THR A 113 -3.72 -16.03 -6.74
C THR A 113 -3.80 -16.44 -8.20
N TYR A 114 -4.37 -15.62 -9.06
CA TYR A 114 -4.45 -15.87 -10.51
C TYR A 114 -3.06 -16.09 -11.12
N TYR A 115 -2.08 -15.25 -10.75
CA TYR A 115 -0.68 -15.38 -11.16
C TYR A 115 0.11 -16.42 -10.36
N LYS A 116 -0.55 -17.24 -9.50
CA LYS A 116 0.09 -18.30 -8.71
C LYS A 116 1.29 -17.83 -7.90
N TYR A 117 1.23 -16.60 -7.37
CA TYR A 117 2.30 -15.98 -6.57
C TYR A 117 3.68 -15.99 -7.25
N ASN A 118 3.70 -15.96 -8.58
CA ASN A 118 4.95 -15.91 -9.33
C ASN A 118 5.50 -14.48 -9.43
N ARG A 119 6.74 -14.34 -9.91
CA ARG A 119 7.41 -13.03 -10.04
C ARG A 119 6.90 -12.14 -11.19
N LYS A 120 5.92 -12.61 -11.99
CA LYS A 120 5.32 -11.79 -13.06
C LYS A 120 4.60 -10.57 -12.50
N LEU A 121 3.93 -10.73 -11.34
CA LEU A 121 3.28 -9.66 -10.61
C LEU A 121 3.77 -9.65 -9.17
N THR A 122 4.40 -8.54 -8.74
CA THR A 122 4.81 -8.37 -7.33
C THR A 122 3.60 -8.02 -6.47
N HIS A 123 3.73 -8.21 -5.15
CA HIS A 123 2.68 -7.86 -4.20
C HIS A 123 2.24 -6.39 -4.36
N GLY A 124 3.18 -5.45 -4.36
CA GLY A 124 2.83 -4.03 -4.46
C GLY A 124 2.22 -3.63 -5.81
N GLU A 125 2.57 -4.32 -6.91
CA GLU A 125 1.91 -4.14 -8.20
C GLU A 125 0.45 -4.62 -8.14
N ALA A 126 0.22 -5.81 -7.57
CA ALA A 126 -1.13 -6.35 -7.36
C ALA A 126 -1.98 -5.42 -6.47
N ILE A 127 -1.40 -4.91 -5.37
CA ILE A 127 -2.10 -3.98 -4.47
C ILE A 127 -2.34 -2.62 -5.15
N SER A 128 -1.42 -2.13 -5.99
CA SER A 128 -1.62 -0.91 -6.78
C SER A 128 -2.85 -1.03 -7.68
N ILE A 129 -2.94 -2.11 -8.45
CA ILE A 129 -4.11 -2.41 -9.31
C ILE A 129 -5.37 -2.50 -8.43
N GLY A 130 -5.29 -3.26 -7.35
CA GLY A 130 -6.40 -3.44 -6.42
C GLY A 130 -6.91 -2.13 -5.80
N MET A 131 -6.02 -1.19 -5.47
CA MET A 131 -6.39 0.13 -4.98
C MET A 131 -7.14 0.95 -6.04
N ILE A 132 -6.73 0.90 -7.29
CA ILE A 132 -7.42 1.60 -8.39
C ILE A 132 -8.82 1.01 -8.60
N ILE A 133 -8.96 -0.32 -8.60
CA ILE A 133 -10.27 -1.00 -8.72
C ILE A 133 -11.17 -0.60 -7.55
N ALA A 134 -10.66 -0.64 -6.31
CA ALA A 134 -11.41 -0.26 -5.12
C ALA A 134 -11.85 1.22 -5.16
N ALA A 135 -10.97 2.13 -5.62
CA ALA A 135 -11.28 3.55 -5.74
C ALA A 135 -12.36 3.80 -6.83
N ILE A 136 -12.29 3.10 -7.96
CA ILE A 136 -13.32 3.17 -9.02
C ILE A 136 -14.66 2.64 -8.49
N LEU A 137 -14.65 1.53 -7.76
CA LEU A 137 -15.85 0.96 -7.14
C LEU A 137 -16.45 1.94 -6.13
N SER A 138 -15.62 2.53 -5.27
CA SER A 138 -16.05 3.56 -4.30
C SER A 138 -16.67 4.77 -4.98
N TYR A 139 -16.13 5.20 -6.11
CA TYR A 139 -16.72 6.28 -6.92
C TYR A 139 -18.10 5.86 -7.50
N LYS A 140 -18.19 4.66 -8.09
CA LYS A 140 -19.45 4.15 -8.65
C LYS A 140 -20.54 4.01 -7.58
N LEU A 141 -20.16 3.65 -6.36
CA LEU A 141 -21.05 3.55 -5.20
C LEU A 141 -21.30 4.90 -4.51
N LYS A 142 -20.78 6.02 -5.05
CA LYS A 142 -20.92 7.39 -4.53
C LYS A 142 -20.29 7.63 -3.15
N TYR A 143 -19.33 6.79 -2.73
CA TYR A 143 -18.55 6.99 -1.50
C TYR A 143 -17.31 7.85 -1.73
N LEU A 144 -16.79 7.94 -2.96
CA LEU A 144 -15.62 8.72 -3.32
C LEU A 144 -15.98 9.77 -4.38
N PRO A 145 -15.72 11.06 -4.18
CA PRO A 145 -15.88 12.09 -5.20
C PRO A 145 -14.96 11.87 -6.41
N LEU A 146 -15.39 12.31 -7.59
CA LEU A 146 -14.65 12.15 -8.85
C LEU A 146 -13.27 12.81 -8.82
N ASP A 147 -13.16 13.99 -8.22
CA ASP A 147 -11.90 14.72 -8.09
C ASP A 147 -10.87 13.94 -7.27
N HIS A 148 -11.29 13.28 -6.19
CA HIS A 148 -10.43 12.40 -5.39
C HIS A 148 -10.00 11.16 -6.17
N LEU A 149 -10.91 10.51 -6.91
CA LEU A 149 -10.56 9.40 -7.81
C LEU A 149 -9.50 9.83 -8.83
N ASN A 150 -9.73 10.98 -9.49
CA ASN A 150 -8.80 11.52 -10.48
C ASN A 150 -7.44 11.84 -9.86
N LYS A 151 -7.41 12.38 -8.65
CA LYS A 151 -6.18 12.67 -7.90
C LYS A 151 -5.37 11.40 -7.62
N ILE A 152 -6.03 10.32 -7.20
CA ILE A 152 -5.41 9.01 -7.00
C ILE A 152 -4.85 8.48 -8.33
N LYS A 153 -5.67 8.43 -9.39
CA LYS A 153 -5.24 7.94 -10.72
C LYS A 153 -4.05 8.73 -11.26
N ASN A 154 -4.07 10.06 -11.15
CA ASN A 154 -2.99 10.92 -11.59
C ASN A 154 -1.69 10.65 -10.83
N HIS A 155 -1.78 10.42 -9.52
CA HIS A 155 -0.60 10.09 -8.72
C HIS A 155 0.02 8.76 -9.16
N PHE A 156 -0.80 7.74 -9.40
CA PHE A 156 -0.35 6.42 -9.87
C PHE A 156 0.32 6.53 -11.24
N LYS A 157 -0.32 7.23 -12.19
CA LYS A 157 0.22 7.47 -13.53
C LYS A 157 1.56 8.22 -13.50
N LEU A 158 1.65 9.30 -12.71
CA LEU A 158 2.85 10.12 -12.58
C LEU A 158 4.08 9.34 -12.09
N ASN A 159 3.85 8.34 -11.23
CA ASN A 159 4.90 7.56 -10.59
C ASN A 159 5.09 6.17 -11.22
N ASN A 160 4.44 5.88 -12.34
CA ASN A 160 4.47 4.57 -13.00
C ASN A 160 4.07 3.41 -12.07
N LEU A 161 3.13 3.67 -11.15
CA LEU A 161 2.51 2.60 -10.38
C LEU A 161 1.54 1.83 -11.29
N TYR A 162 1.46 0.53 -11.09
CA TYR A 162 0.58 -0.31 -11.89
C TYR A 162 -0.89 0.06 -11.67
N MET A 163 -1.66 0.18 -12.76
CA MET A 163 -3.09 0.51 -12.75
C MET A 163 -3.93 -0.57 -13.43
N SER A 164 -3.29 -1.46 -14.20
CA SER A 164 -3.87 -2.65 -14.81
C SER A 164 -2.77 -3.71 -14.95
N ASP A 165 -3.15 -4.95 -15.11
CA ASP A 165 -2.20 -6.04 -15.34
C ASP A 165 -1.79 -6.23 -16.82
N GLY A 166 -2.23 -5.32 -17.68
CA GLY A 166 -2.00 -5.38 -19.12
C GLY A 166 -2.92 -6.33 -19.88
N ASN A 167 -3.78 -7.07 -19.16
CA ASN A 167 -4.71 -8.05 -19.71
C ASN A 167 -6.19 -7.65 -19.49
N MET A 168 -6.45 -6.48 -18.92
CA MET A 168 -7.79 -5.92 -18.70
C MET A 168 -8.12 -4.80 -19.68
#